data_0c26c4effafec01df4b9fee408785fb4
#
_entry.id   0c26c4effafec01df4b9fee408785fb4
#
_cell.length_a   1.000
_cell.length_b   1.000
_cell.length_c   1.000
_cell.angle_alpha   90.00
_cell.angle_beta   90.00
_cell.angle_gamma   90.00
#
_symmetry.space_group_name_H-M   'P 1'
#
loop_
_entity.id
_entity.type
_entity.pdbx_description
1 polymer ?
#
loop_
_entity_poly.entity_id
_entity_poly.type
_entity_poly.pdbx_seq_one_letter_code
_entity_poly.pdbx_strand_id
1 'polypeptide(L)'
;MSITIIGPSTLTLQPSDQQLTQAYGFQGGGSSPTWSVQVTNSGGLTENVDFFVTISSSGVLTVTLADGLQIDSATQIGLRITAIGQGNNRDTQDVTVQIPVGNVPCFVVGTLIEGADGPIAVEDLRVGQLVRTQTNGLEKVLWIGDRKFGAGDLEQCEWLRPICIRKSSFGPGQPSRDLFVSPQHRICLSGWRAELLFGEEKVLVPASFLVDEIKVFRVDDLQPVHYFHFIVDKHEIVFAEGLAAETLFPGDMALAGFETEKRRELCAFLDGVASDQEVSTAGRCLRKYEAKVLLEQPNLQTPATVTSL
;
A
#
# COMPACT_ATOMS: atom_id res chain seq x y z
N MET A 1 -45.77 -6.03 5.26
CA MET A 1 -44.99 -4.77 5.23
C MET A 1 -43.75 -5.06 4.41
N SER A 2 -43.40 -4.16 3.50
CA SER A 2 -42.16 -4.31 2.70
C SER A 2 -40.95 -4.16 3.60
N ILE A 3 -39.87 -4.86 3.29
CA ILE A 3 -38.53 -4.64 3.87
C ILE A 3 -37.73 -3.78 2.91
N THR A 4 -36.86 -2.92 3.43
CA THR A 4 -35.96 -2.08 2.64
C THR A 4 -34.57 -2.13 3.27
N ILE A 5 -33.55 -2.41 2.46
CA ILE A 5 -32.13 -2.39 2.88
C ILE A 5 -31.67 -0.94 2.99
N ILE A 6 -30.89 -0.64 4.01
CA ILE A 6 -30.30 0.69 4.25
C ILE A 6 -28.78 0.53 4.36
N GLY A 7 -28.05 1.16 3.46
CA GLY A 7 -26.60 1.17 3.46
C GLY A 7 -26.02 1.76 2.16
N PRO A 8 -24.72 1.98 2.09
CA PRO A 8 -24.08 2.52 0.91
C PRO A 8 -24.11 1.53 -0.26
N SER A 9 -24.25 2.04 -1.48
CA SER A 9 -24.16 1.26 -2.72
C SER A 9 -22.76 1.21 -3.31
N THR A 10 -21.83 2.00 -2.78
CA THR A 10 -20.42 2.01 -3.20
C THR A 10 -19.54 1.99 -1.98
N LEU A 11 -18.55 1.13 -1.98
CA LEU A 11 -17.54 0.96 -0.94
C LEU A 11 -16.16 1.01 -1.60
N THR A 12 -15.14 1.41 -0.85
CA THR A 12 -13.75 1.37 -1.31
C THR A 12 -12.94 0.50 -0.37
N LEU A 13 -12.31 -0.55 -0.91
CA LEU A 13 -11.37 -1.41 -0.21
C LEU A 13 -9.97 -1.06 -0.65
N GLN A 14 -9.19 -0.45 0.24
CA GLN A 14 -7.80 -0.16 -0.05
C GLN A 14 -6.99 -1.47 -0.09
N PRO A 15 -6.11 -1.68 -1.07
CA PRO A 15 -5.25 -2.87 -1.12
C PRO A 15 -4.44 -3.09 0.17
N SER A 16 -4.07 -2.00 0.85
CA SER A 16 -3.38 -2.02 2.16
C SER A 16 -4.23 -2.54 3.31
N ASP A 17 -5.55 -2.36 3.24
CA ASP A 17 -6.42 -2.70 4.36
C ASP A 17 -6.77 -4.18 4.40
N GLN A 18 -6.56 -4.90 3.30
CA GLN A 18 -6.86 -6.32 3.10
C GLN A 18 -8.31 -6.72 3.42
N GLN A 19 -9.00 -5.96 4.27
CA GLN A 19 -10.36 -6.25 4.68
C GLN A 19 -11.19 -4.97 4.81
N LEU A 20 -12.41 -5.03 4.30
CA LEU A 20 -13.45 -4.02 4.47
C LEU A 20 -14.63 -4.64 5.23
N THR A 21 -15.16 -3.92 6.19
CA THR A 21 -16.42 -4.28 6.87
C THR A 21 -17.40 -3.13 6.78
N GLN A 22 -18.66 -3.43 6.43
CA GLN A 22 -19.73 -2.46 6.33
C GLN A 22 -21.03 -3.04 6.89
N ALA A 23 -21.60 -2.36 7.87
CA ALA A 23 -22.91 -2.74 8.41
C ALA A 23 -24.04 -2.22 7.50
N TYR A 24 -24.99 -3.10 7.20
CA TYR A 24 -26.24 -2.79 6.53
C TYR A 24 -27.39 -2.93 7.50
N GLY A 25 -28.28 -1.95 7.48
CA GLY A 25 -29.52 -1.96 8.24
C GLY A 25 -30.71 -2.36 7.38
N PHE A 26 -31.87 -2.43 7.99
CA PHE A 26 -33.15 -2.63 7.30
C PHE A 26 -34.26 -1.81 7.94
N GLN A 27 -35.28 -1.48 7.16
CA GLN A 27 -36.49 -0.83 7.63
C GLN A 27 -37.72 -1.66 7.20
N GLY A 28 -38.68 -1.84 8.10
CA GLY A 28 -39.87 -2.66 7.86
C GLY A 28 -39.70 -4.12 8.27
N GLY A 29 -40.73 -4.95 8.06
CA GLY A 29 -40.67 -6.40 8.20
C GLY A 29 -40.78 -7.02 9.60
N GLY A 30 -40.82 -6.25 10.67
CA GLY A 30 -41.18 -6.69 12.05
C GLY A 30 -40.16 -7.53 12.81
N SER A 31 -39.25 -8.24 12.20
CA SER A 31 -38.15 -9.00 12.80
C SER A 31 -36.91 -8.92 11.97
N SER A 32 -35.74 -9.25 12.56
CA SER A 32 -34.47 -9.29 11.87
C SER A 32 -34.52 -10.18 10.62
N PRO A 33 -34.11 -9.69 9.44
CA PRO A 33 -34.13 -10.48 8.24
C PRO A 33 -32.99 -11.51 8.21
N THR A 34 -33.15 -12.49 7.33
CA THR A 34 -32.01 -13.34 6.92
C THR A 34 -31.26 -12.62 5.82
N TRP A 35 -29.94 -12.48 6.00
CA TRP A 35 -29.06 -11.84 5.06
C TRP A 35 -28.32 -12.84 4.20
N SER A 36 -28.13 -12.50 2.93
CA SER A 36 -27.22 -13.22 2.02
C SER A 36 -26.52 -12.25 1.09
N VAL A 37 -25.35 -12.64 0.61
CA VAL A 37 -24.57 -11.89 -0.38
C VAL A 37 -24.20 -12.80 -1.53
N GLN A 38 -24.20 -12.26 -2.73
CA GLN A 38 -23.80 -12.95 -3.95
C GLN A 38 -22.86 -12.04 -4.74
N VAL A 39 -21.76 -12.58 -5.27
CA VAL A 39 -20.90 -11.89 -6.22
C VAL A 39 -21.59 -11.85 -7.58
N THR A 40 -21.79 -10.65 -8.11
CA THR A 40 -22.42 -10.42 -9.44
C THR A 40 -21.40 -10.10 -10.52
N ASN A 41 -20.24 -9.55 -10.09
CA ASN A 41 -19.09 -9.28 -10.95
C ASN A 41 -17.82 -9.39 -10.10
N SER A 42 -16.88 -10.22 -10.51
CA SER A 42 -15.62 -10.40 -9.78
C SER A 42 -14.51 -9.42 -10.18
N GLY A 43 -14.75 -8.59 -11.21
CA GLY A 43 -13.76 -7.61 -11.68
C GLY A 43 -12.48 -8.25 -12.25
N GLY A 44 -12.53 -9.51 -12.66
CA GLY A 44 -11.36 -10.27 -13.13
C GLY A 44 -10.65 -11.07 -12.03
N LEU A 45 -11.05 -10.92 -10.78
CA LEU A 45 -10.56 -11.71 -9.65
C LEU A 45 -11.34 -13.02 -9.49
N THR A 46 -10.77 -13.99 -8.79
CA THR A 46 -11.40 -15.28 -8.50
C THR A 46 -11.94 -15.30 -7.08
N GLU A 47 -13.28 -15.41 -6.92
CA GLU A 47 -13.90 -15.55 -5.60
C GLU A 47 -13.39 -16.81 -4.88
N ASN A 48 -13.21 -16.72 -3.55
CA ASN A 48 -12.64 -17.75 -2.68
C ASN A 48 -11.17 -18.13 -2.97
N VAL A 49 -10.50 -17.38 -3.82
CA VAL A 49 -9.05 -17.48 -4.09
C VAL A 49 -8.41 -16.11 -3.87
N ASP A 50 -8.80 -15.12 -4.67
CA ASP A 50 -8.25 -13.76 -4.63
C ASP A 50 -8.98 -12.87 -3.61
N PHE A 51 -10.25 -13.13 -3.37
CA PHE A 51 -11.05 -12.42 -2.38
C PHE A 51 -12.14 -13.31 -1.79
N PHE A 52 -12.59 -12.94 -0.59
CA PHE A 52 -13.63 -13.62 0.16
C PHE A 52 -14.72 -12.62 0.53
N VAL A 53 -15.98 -13.02 0.39
CA VAL A 53 -17.12 -12.19 0.73
C VAL A 53 -18.05 -12.94 1.68
N THR A 54 -18.42 -12.30 2.78
CA THR A 54 -19.38 -12.83 3.73
C THR A 54 -20.33 -11.74 4.21
N ILE A 55 -21.53 -12.14 4.65
CA ILE A 55 -22.44 -11.26 5.38
C ILE A 55 -22.96 -11.99 6.61
N SER A 56 -22.86 -11.33 7.76
CA SER A 56 -23.32 -11.91 9.03
C SER A 56 -24.85 -11.90 9.17
N SER A 57 -25.38 -12.63 10.14
CA SER A 57 -26.80 -12.60 10.50
C SER A 57 -27.26 -11.21 10.99
N SER A 58 -26.37 -10.35 11.40
CA SER A 58 -26.62 -8.96 11.77
C SER A 58 -26.51 -7.97 10.61
N GLY A 59 -26.26 -8.43 9.38
CA GLY A 59 -26.13 -7.59 8.19
C GLY A 59 -24.77 -6.94 8.02
N VAL A 60 -23.71 -7.45 8.67
CA VAL A 60 -22.34 -6.93 8.46
C VAL A 60 -21.72 -7.64 7.27
N LEU A 61 -21.54 -6.90 6.17
CA LEU A 61 -20.77 -7.32 5.01
C LEU A 61 -19.29 -7.26 5.34
N THR A 62 -18.56 -8.30 4.98
CA THR A 62 -17.10 -8.35 5.04
C THR A 62 -16.56 -8.77 3.69
N VAL A 63 -15.62 -7.98 3.14
CA VAL A 63 -14.85 -8.32 1.94
C VAL A 63 -13.39 -8.36 2.34
N THR A 64 -12.73 -9.49 2.08
CA THR A 64 -11.32 -9.70 2.43
C THR A 64 -10.55 -10.04 1.17
N LEU A 65 -9.43 -9.39 0.91
CA LEU A 65 -8.48 -9.75 -0.14
C LEU A 65 -7.53 -10.84 0.36
N ALA A 66 -7.13 -11.73 -0.54
CA ALA A 66 -6.11 -12.74 -0.22
C ALA A 66 -4.77 -12.07 0.13
N ASP A 67 -4.02 -12.72 1.02
CA ASP A 67 -2.67 -12.26 1.37
C ASP A 67 -1.77 -12.24 0.13
N GLY A 68 -1.10 -11.11 -0.10
CA GLY A 68 -0.20 -10.96 -1.24
C GLY A 68 -0.88 -10.77 -2.60
N LEU A 69 -2.21 -10.62 -2.63
CA LEU A 69 -2.93 -10.33 -3.87
C LEU A 69 -2.42 -9.03 -4.50
N GLN A 70 -1.99 -9.13 -5.74
CA GLN A 70 -1.58 -7.99 -6.55
C GLN A 70 -2.79 -7.49 -7.36
N ILE A 71 -3.10 -6.21 -7.23
CA ILE A 71 -4.16 -5.55 -8.01
C ILE A 71 -3.50 -4.71 -9.09
N ASP A 72 -3.45 -5.26 -10.31
CA ASP A 72 -2.73 -4.67 -11.45
C ASP A 72 -3.51 -3.54 -12.15
N SER A 73 -4.82 -3.47 -11.91
CA SER A 73 -5.71 -2.44 -12.45
C SER A 73 -6.81 -2.12 -11.46
N ALA A 74 -7.31 -0.88 -11.49
CA ALA A 74 -8.48 -0.52 -10.71
C ALA A 74 -9.60 -1.53 -10.98
N THR A 75 -9.99 -2.25 -9.96
CA THR A 75 -10.92 -3.37 -10.06
C THR A 75 -12.19 -3.04 -9.29
N GLN A 76 -13.32 -3.52 -9.76
CA GLN A 76 -14.61 -3.36 -9.11
C GLN A 76 -15.25 -4.73 -8.90
N ILE A 77 -15.55 -5.07 -7.67
CA ILE A 77 -16.34 -6.25 -7.34
C ILE A 77 -17.79 -5.81 -7.18
N GLY A 78 -18.67 -6.38 -7.99
CA GLY A 78 -20.12 -6.21 -7.87
C GLY A 78 -20.69 -7.24 -6.92
N LEU A 79 -21.48 -6.82 -5.95
CA LEU A 79 -22.14 -7.67 -4.96
C LEU A 79 -23.62 -7.39 -4.98
N ARG A 80 -24.44 -8.42 -4.72
CA ARG A 80 -25.86 -8.29 -4.45
C ARG A 80 -26.16 -8.75 -3.04
N ILE A 81 -26.58 -7.84 -2.19
CA ILE A 81 -27.05 -8.12 -0.84
C ILE A 81 -28.54 -8.37 -0.91
N THR A 82 -29.00 -9.41 -0.22
CA THR A 82 -30.43 -9.75 -0.10
C THR A 82 -30.80 -9.82 1.36
N ALA A 83 -31.89 -9.18 1.73
CA ALA A 83 -32.55 -9.31 3.01
C ALA A 83 -33.93 -9.95 2.83
N ILE A 84 -34.20 -11.01 3.58
CA ILE A 84 -35.51 -11.74 3.57
C ILE A 84 -36.11 -11.64 4.95
N GLY A 85 -37.22 -10.91 5.05
CA GLY A 85 -38.01 -10.75 6.27
C GLY A 85 -39.12 -11.78 6.41
N GLN A 86 -39.97 -11.59 7.42
CA GLN A 86 -41.15 -12.45 7.66
C GLN A 86 -42.12 -12.44 6.47
N GLY A 87 -42.77 -13.59 6.20
CA GLY A 87 -43.69 -13.73 5.09
C GLY A 87 -43.03 -13.70 3.72
N ASN A 88 -41.74 -14.01 3.64
CA ASN A 88 -40.98 -14.06 2.42
C ASN A 88 -40.84 -12.69 1.70
N ASN A 89 -41.05 -11.59 2.42
CA ASN A 89 -40.74 -10.25 1.92
C ASN A 89 -39.25 -10.11 1.68
N ARG A 90 -38.86 -9.66 0.49
CA ARG A 90 -37.48 -9.61 0.04
C ARG A 90 -37.14 -8.22 -0.47
N ASP A 91 -35.95 -7.77 -0.13
CA ASP A 91 -35.29 -6.63 -0.78
C ASP A 91 -33.88 -7.00 -1.21
N THR A 92 -33.38 -6.33 -2.24
CA THR A 92 -32.02 -6.54 -2.78
C THR A 92 -31.38 -5.20 -3.06
N GLN A 93 -30.12 -5.09 -2.69
CA GLN A 93 -29.30 -3.92 -3.00
C GLN A 93 -28.01 -4.36 -3.71
N ASP A 94 -27.75 -3.75 -4.85
CA ASP A 94 -26.47 -3.92 -5.53
C ASP A 94 -25.43 -2.98 -4.90
N VAL A 95 -24.25 -3.52 -4.65
CA VAL A 95 -23.14 -2.83 -4.00
C VAL A 95 -21.90 -3.01 -4.88
N THR A 96 -21.23 -1.92 -5.17
CA THR A 96 -19.94 -1.93 -5.88
C THR A 96 -18.83 -1.72 -4.86
N VAL A 97 -17.90 -2.66 -4.77
CA VAL A 97 -16.65 -2.51 -4.02
C VAL A 97 -15.56 -2.11 -5.00
N GLN A 98 -15.11 -0.89 -4.88
CA GLN A 98 -13.98 -0.37 -5.67
C GLN A 98 -12.68 -0.76 -4.99
N ILE A 99 -11.79 -1.40 -5.73
CA ILE A 99 -10.42 -1.71 -5.31
C ILE A 99 -9.51 -0.89 -6.23
N PRO A 100 -8.97 0.23 -5.75
CA PRO A 100 -8.06 1.04 -6.54
C PRO A 100 -6.78 0.26 -6.84
N VAL A 101 -6.08 0.66 -7.89
CA VAL A 101 -4.74 0.13 -8.20
C VAL A 101 -3.87 0.28 -6.97
N GLY A 102 -3.16 -0.77 -6.61
CA GLY A 102 -2.14 -0.72 -5.56
C GLY A 102 -1.19 0.45 -5.86
N ASN A 103 -1.01 1.33 -4.87
CA ASN A 103 -0.12 2.47 -5.03
C ASN A 103 1.30 1.92 -5.09
N VAL A 104 1.95 2.04 -6.23
CA VAL A 104 3.34 1.63 -6.42
C VAL A 104 4.20 2.41 -5.42
N PRO A 105 5.21 1.77 -4.75
CA PRO A 105 6.16 2.49 -3.90
C PRO A 105 6.86 3.59 -4.69
N CYS A 106 6.65 4.85 -4.32
CA CYS A 106 7.21 6.00 -5.02
C CYS A 106 7.77 7.04 -4.06
N PHE A 107 8.83 7.69 -4.47
CA PHE A 107 9.36 8.92 -3.87
C PHE A 107 8.75 10.14 -4.56
N VAL A 108 8.53 11.21 -3.82
CA VAL A 108 8.10 12.50 -4.41
C VAL A 108 9.32 13.23 -4.98
N VAL A 109 9.11 13.98 -6.06
CA VAL A 109 10.11 14.88 -6.66
C VAL A 109 10.89 15.68 -5.59
N GLY A 110 12.20 15.81 -5.77
CA GLY A 110 13.10 16.48 -4.84
C GLY A 110 13.60 15.61 -3.68
N THR A 111 13.17 14.33 -3.58
CA THR A 111 13.74 13.39 -2.61
C THR A 111 15.18 13.07 -2.95
N LEU A 112 16.08 13.20 -1.99
CA LEU A 112 17.50 12.85 -2.18
C LEU A 112 17.75 11.38 -1.86
N ILE A 113 18.23 10.66 -2.87
CA ILE A 113 18.66 9.25 -2.74
C ILE A 113 20.17 9.22 -2.59
N GLU A 114 20.69 8.42 -1.67
CA GLU A 114 22.12 8.31 -1.43
C GLU A 114 22.82 7.60 -2.59
N GLY A 115 23.65 8.31 -3.32
CA GLY A 115 24.44 7.80 -4.44
C GLY A 115 25.89 7.53 -4.07
N ALA A 116 26.71 7.09 -5.04
CA ALA A 116 28.14 6.82 -4.85
C ALA A 116 28.93 8.07 -4.49
N ASP A 117 28.62 9.20 -5.13
CA ASP A 117 29.32 10.47 -4.98
C ASP A 117 28.56 11.49 -4.12
N GLY A 118 27.52 11.05 -3.41
CA GLY A 118 26.67 11.88 -2.59
C GLY A 118 25.18 11.79 -2.96
N PRO A 119 24.34 12.56 -2.28
CA PRO A 119 22.90 12.53 -2.52
C PRO A 119 22.53 13.06 -3.91
N ILE A 120 21.59 12.37 -4.58
CA ILE A 120 21.09 12.68 -5.92
C ILE A 120 19.58 12.85 -5.81
N ALA A 121 19.01 13.92 -6.38
CA ALA A 121 17.55 14.06 -6.44
C ALA A 121 16.95 12.94 -7.30
N VAL A 122 15.84 12.37 -6.84
CA VAL A 122 15.24 11.19 -7.50
C VAL A 122 14.88 11.44 -8.96
N GLU A 123 14.47 12.66 -9.30
CA GLU A 123 14.19 13.09 -10.69
C GLU A 123 15.47 13.20 -11.55
N ASP A 124 16.62 13.32 -10.92
CA ASP A 124 17.93 13.41 -11.60
C ASP A 124 18.63 12.06 -11.72
N LEU A 125 18.11 11.02 -11.09
CA LEU A 125 18.62 9.66 -11.27
C LEU A 125 18.57 9.24 -12.74
N ARG A 126 19.57 8.47 -13.16
CA ARG A 126 19.66 7.91 -14.52
C ARG A 126 20.01 6.42 -14.46
N VAL A 127 19.53 5.67 -15.44
CA VAL A 127 19.92 4.27 -15.60
C VAL A 127 21.44 4.15 -15.68
N GLY A 128 22.00 3.22 -14.92
CA GLY A 128 23.44 2.99 -14.80
C GLY A 128 24.11 3.73 -13.64
N GLN A 129 23.47 4.73 -13.04
CA GLN A 129 24.00 5.38 -11.83
C GLN A 129 23.98 4.42 -10.64
N LEU A 130 24.93 4.64 -9.72
CA LEU A 130 25.08 3.83 -8.52
C LEU A 130 24.37 4.49 -7.35
N VAL A 131 23.49 3.75 -6.71
CA VAL A 131 22.80 4.11 -5.45
C VAL A 131 23.28 3.22 -4.32
N ARG A 132 23.33 3.77 -3.11
CA ARG A 132 23.74 3.01 -1.91
C ARG A 132 22.57 2.19 -1.40
N THR A 133 22.78 0.88 -1.28
CA THR A 133 21.84 -0.04 -0.68
C THR A 133 22.30 -0.46 0.72
N GLN A 134 21.38 -0.92 1.54
CA GLN A 134 21.67 -1.34 2.91
C GLN A 134 22.47 -2.65 2.95
N THR A 135 22.22 -3.56 2.01
CA THR A 135 22.75 -4.93 2.07
C THR A 135 23.90 -5.16 1.08
N ASN A 136 23.79 -4.68 -0.16
CA ASN A 136 24.71 -5.02 -1.24
C ASN A 136 25.67 -3.85 -1.64
N GLY A 137 25.73 -2.80 -0.82
CA GLY A 137 26.62 -1.67 -1.09
C GLY A 137 26.11 -0.78 -2.21
N LEU A 138 26.90 -0.58 -3.26
CA LEU A 138 26.52 0.26 -4.40
C LEU A 138 25.93 -0.59 -5.51
N GLU A 139 24.68 -0.34 -5.86
CA GLU A 139 23.94 -1.04 -6.91
C GLU A 139 23.54 -0.09 -8.05
N LYS A 140 23.52 -0.61 -9.27
CA LYS A 140 23.14 0.17 -10.45
C LYS A 140 21.63 0.32 -10.55
N VAL A 141 21.18 1.54 -10.84
CA VAL A 141 19.82 1.78 -11.28
C VAL A 141 19.62 1.15 -12.66
N LEU A 142 18.67 0.24 -12.78
CA LEU A 142 18.39 -0.50 -14.01
C LEU A 142 17.19 0.07 -14.77
N TRP A 143 16.25 0.66 -14.07
CA TRP A 143 15.07 1.28 -14.64
C TRP A 143 14.53 2.40 -13.73
N ILE A 144 13.89 3.40 -14.33
CA ILE A 144 13.27 4.53 -13.65
C ILE A 144 11.93 4.83 -14.31
N GLY A 145 10.92 5.00 -13.48
CA GLY A 145 9.60 5.46 -13.89
C GLY A 145 9.16 6.66 -13.09
N ASP A 146 8.24 7.43 -13.66
CA ASP A 146 7.61 8.57 -13.00
C ASP A 146 6.12 8.63 -13.32
N ARG A 147 5.36 9.28 -12.43
CA ARG A 147 3.94 9.51 -12.60
C ARG A 147 3.52 10.84 -11.98
N LYS A 148 2.70 11.59 -12.70
CA LYS A 148 2.14 12.88 -12.24
C LYS A 148 0.66 12.74 -11.95
N PHE A 149 0.23 13.34 -10.84
CA PHE A 149 -1.17 13.44 -10.46
C PHE A 149 -1.50 14.90 -10.25
N GLY A 150 -2.59 15.35 -10.86
CA GLY A 150 -3.11 16.70 -10.67
C GLY A 150 -3.93 16.84 -9.39
N ALA A 151 -4.30 18.07 -9.04
CA ALA A 151 -5.16 18.37 -7.89
C ALA A 151 -6.48 17.58 -7.93
N GLY A 152 -7.12 17.47 -9.12
CA GLY A 152 -8.36 16.72 -9.29
C GLY A 152 -8.23 15.23 -9.02
N ASP A 153 -7.08 14.63 -9.35
CA ASP A 153 -6.81 13.22 -9.04
C ASP A 153 -6.70 13.01 -7.53
N LEU A 154 -6.00 13.93 -6.84
CA LEU A 154 -5.79 13.89 -5.39
C LEU A 154 -7.07 14.20 -4.61
N GLU A 155 -7.98 15.00 -5.16
CA GLU A 155 -9.28 15.26 -4.58
C GLU A 155 -10.18 14.03 -4.65
N GLN A 156 -10.22 13.36 -5.80
CA GLN A 156 -11.03 12.17 -6.03
C GLN A 156 -10.43 10.92 -5.38
N CYS A 157 -9.11 10.88 -5.24
CA CYS A 157 -8.35 9.70 -4.83
C CYS A 157 -7.42 10.03 -3.66
N GLU A 158 -7.96 10.05 -2.44
CA GLU A 158 -7.21 10.36 -1.22
C GLU A 158 -5.98 9.46 -1.02
N TRP A 159 -6.03 8.20 -1.48
CA TRP A 159 -4.92 7.24 -1.43
C TRP A 159 -3.75 7.57 -2.38
N LEU A 160 -3.89 8.57 -3.24
CA LEU A 160 -2.79 9.11 -4.06
C LEU A 160 -2.04 10.24 -3.34
N ARG A 161 -2.58 10.78 -2.25
CA ARG A 161 -1.97 11.87 -1.50
C ARG A 161 -0.72 11.37 -0.78
N PRO A 162 0.40 12.09 -0.87
CA PRO A 162 1.64 11.64 -0.25
C PRO A 162 1.55 11.59 1.28
N ILE A 163 2.37 10.73 1.86
CA ILE A 163 2.65 10.73 3.29
C ILE A 163 3.92 11.54 3.52
N CYS A 164 3.83 12.51 4.41
CA CYS A 164 4.97 13.26 4.92
C CYS A 164 5.52 12.56 6.16
N ILE A 165 6.80 12.26 6.13
CA ILE A 165 7.59 11.79 7.28
C ILE A 165 8.50 12.93 7.68
N ARG A 166 8.20 13.57 8.80
CA ARG A 166 8.97 14.74 9.27
C ARG A 166 10.40 14.37 9.60
N LYS A 167 11.28 15.36 9.43
CA LYS A 167 12.67 15.29 9.85
C LYS A 167 12.82 14.68 11.25
N SER A 168 13.73 13.71 11.36
CA SER A 168 14.08 13.06 12.64
C SER A 168 12.94 12.28 13.31
N SER A 169 11.91 11.87 12.57
CA SER A 169 10.79 11.08 13.10
C SER A 169 11.22 9.72 13.65
N PHE A 170 12.24 9.12 13.07
CA PHE A 170 12.74 7.79 13.43
C PHE A 170 14.13 7.81 14.08
N GLY A 171 14.59 8.98 14.51
CA GLY A 171 15.87 9.17 15.15
C GLY A 171 16.61 10.41 14.61
N PRO A 172 17.70 10.83 15.23
CA PRO A 172 18.48 11.98 14.78
C PRO A 172 18.92 11.84 13.31
N GLY A 173 18.47 12.78 12.46
CA GLY A 173 18.77 12.78 11.03
C GLY A 173 18.06 11.70 10.21
N GLN A 174 17.05 11.02 10.75
CA GLN A 174 16.27 9.99 10.05
C GLN A 174 14.77 10.36 10.02
N PRO A 175 14.26 10.94 8.93
CA PRO A 175 15.02 11.49 7.80
C PRO A 175 15.77 12.80 8.15
N SER A 176 16.73 13.21 7.32
CA SER A 176 17.52 14.42 7.49
C SER A 176 16.73 15.71 7.22
N ARG A 177 15.70 15.63 6.42
CA ARG A 177 14.66 16.62 6.15
C ARG A 177 13.32 15.90 5.92
N ASP A 178 12.22 16.62 5.81
CA ASP A 178 10.90 16.02 5.56
C ASP A 178 10.93 15.18 4.28
N LEU A 179 10.56 13.90 4.41
CA LEU A 179 10.51 12.93 3.32
C LEU A 179 9.05 12.73 2.90
N PHE A 180 8.79 12.84 1.61
CA PHE A 180 7.46 12.62 1.03
C PHE A 180 7.48 11.36 0.16
N VAL A 181 6.56 10.45 0.45
CA VAL A 181 6.44 9.17 -0.26
C VAL A 181 5.00 8.83 -0.57
N SER A 182 4.77 7.90 -1.49
CA SER A 182 3.42 7.35 -1.70
C SER A 182 2.96 6.56 -0.48
N PRO A 183 1.65 6.44 -0.20
CA PRO A 183 1.13 5.76 0.99
C PRO A 183 1.57 4.30 1.14
N GLN A 184 1.82 3.60 0.04
CA GLN A 184 2.25 2.20 0.04
C GLN A 184 3.77 2.03 0.06
N HIS A 185 4.54 3.11 -0.04
CA HIS A 185 6.00 3.05 0.06
C HIS A 185 6.41 2.48 1.40
N ARG A 186 7.21 1.41 1.40
CA ARG A 186 7.59 0.74 2.64
C ARG A 186 8.87 1.35 3.20
N ILE A 187 8.79 1.74 4.46
CA ILE A 187 9.94 2.21 5.24
C ILE A 187 10.52 1.01 5.98
N CYS A 188 11.84 0.87 5.91
CA CYS A 188 12.55 -0.18 6.61
C CYS A 188 12.80 0.24 8.05
N LEU A 189 12.18 -0.44 8.99
CA LEU A 189 12.40 -0.26 10.42
C LEU A 189 13.21 -1.44 10.96
N SER A 190 14.28 -1.14 11.67
CA SER A 190 15.16 -2.12 12.30
C SER A 190 15.27 -1.90 13.80
N GLY A 191 15.69 -2.92 14.51
CA GLY A 191 15.99 -2.85 15.93
C GLY A 191 15.34 -3.95 16.74
N TRP A 192 15.68 -4.01 18.03
CA TRP A 192 15.31 -5.07 18.96
C TRP A 192 13.80 -5.41 19.01
N ARG A 193 12.93 -4.45 18.67
CA ARG A 193 11.48 -4.70 18.61
C ARG A 193 11.07 -5.55 17.44
N ALA A 194 11.68 -5.32 16.29
CA ALA A 194 11.44 -6.14 15.10
C ALA A 194 11.90 -7.59 15.39
N GLU A 195 13.06 -7.74 16.02
CA GLU A 195 13.56 -9.04 16.45
C GLU A 195 12.65 -9.70 17.49
N LEU A 196 12.26 -8.97 18.55
CA LEU A 196 11.43 -9.50 19.63
C LEU A 196 10.03 -9.93 19.16
N LEU A 197 9.38 -9.09 18.34
CA LEU A 197 7.98 -9.29 17.94
C LEU A 197 7.83 -10.21 16.73
N PHE A 198 8.80 -10.18 15.82
CA PHE A 198 8.67 -10.85 14.52
C PHE A 198 9.81 -11.82 14.21
N GLY A 199 10.87 -11.87 15.03
CA GLY A 199 12.06 -12.68 14.76
C GLY A 199 12.92 -12.15 13.62
N GLU A 200 12.75 -10.88 13.24
CA GLU A 200 13.40 -10.24 12.09
C GLU A 200 14.25 -9.06 12.54
N GLU A 201 15.49 -8.96 12.04
CA GLU A 201 16.36 -7.81 12.32
C GLU A 201 15.77 -6.50 11.77
N LYS A 202 15.04 -6.61 10.64
CA LYS A 202 14.38 -5.50 9.95
C LYS A 202 13.03 -5.92 9.38
N VAL A 203 12.12 -4.96 9.33
CA VAL A 203 10.77 -5.14 8.78
C VAL A 203 10.42 -3.98 7.85
N LEU A 204 9.56 -4.23 6.87
CA LEU A 204 9.06 -3.25 5.93
C LEU A 204 7.64 -2.82 6.34
N VAL A 205 7.43 -1.52 6.49
CA VAL A 205 6.16 -0.97 6.96
C VAL A 205 5.66 0.07 5.95
N PRO A 206 4.49 -0.09 5.33
CA PRO A 206 3.89 0.94 4.50
C PRO A 206 3.78 2.28 5.22
N ALA A 207 4.13 3.38 4.56
CA ALA A 207 4.13 4.73 5.15
C ALA A 207 2.74 5.10 5.71
N SER A 208 1.66 4.64 5.07
CA SER A 208 0.29 4.84 5.55
C SER A 208 0.01 4.18 6.91
N PHE A 209 0.77 3.13 7.30
CA PHE A 209 0.61 2.49 8.62
C PHE A 209 1.40 3.19 9.72
N LEU A 210 2.31 4.09 9.33
CA LEU A 210 3.14 4.88 10.25
C LEU A 210 2.48 6.20 10.67
N VAL A 211 1.32 6.53 10.08
CA VAL A 211 0.61 7.80 10.33
C VAL A 211 0.23 7.92 11.81
N ASP A 212 0.70 8.99 12.45
CA ASP A 212 0.43 9.36 13.84
C ASP A 212 -0.12 10.80 13.96
N GLU A 213 -0.37 11.47 12.82
CA GLU A 213 -0.87 12.85 12.68
C GLU A 213 0.06 13.94 13.26
N ILE A 214 1.24 13.57 13.76
CA ILE A 214 2.21 14.50 14.35
C ILE A 214 3.53 14.47 13.60
N LYS A 215 4.18 13.32 13.55
CA LYS A 215 5.48 13.08 12.90
C LYS A 215 5.33 12.51 11.50
N VAL A 216 4.31 11.68 11.32
CA VAL A 216 3.95 11.06 10.04
C VAL A 216 2.49 11.35 9.78
N PHE A 217 2.18 12.01 8.67
CA PHE A 217 0.82 12.40 8.35
C PHE A 217 0.58 12.41 6.83
N ARG A 218 -0.69 12.28 6.44
CA ARG A 218 -1.12 12.45 5.06
C ARG A 218 -1.12 13.93 4.71
N VAL A 219 -0.61 14.26 3.54
CA VAL A 219 -0.62 15.64 3.05
C VAL A 219 -2.01 15.95 2.49
N ASP A 220 -2.70 16.92 3.09
CA ASP A 220 -4.03 17.38 2.66
C ASP A 220 -3.99 18.47 1.61
N ASP A 221 -2.80 19.04 1.35
CA ASP A 221 -2.61 20.00 0.28
C ASP A 221 -2.74 19.31 -1.08
N LEU A 222 -3.74 19.74 -1.86
CA LEU A 222 -4.06 19.20 -3.18
C LEU A 222 -3.17 19.76 -4.30
N GLN A 223 -1.92 20.12 -3.99
CA GLN A 223 -0.96 20.51 -5.02
C GLN A 223 -0.59 19.28 -5.87
N PRO A 224 -0.41 19.47 -7.19
CA PRO A 224 0.03 18.37 -8.05
C PRO A 224 1.27 17.66 -7.51
N VAL A 225 1.27 16.34 -7.53
CA VAL A 225 2.38 15.51 -7.05
C VAL A 225 3.06 14.81 -8.22
N HIS A 226 4.38 14.74 -8.19
CA HIS A 226 5.19 14.00 -9.15
C HIS A 226 5.94 12.90 -8.41
N TYR A 227 5.57 11.66 -8.66
CA TYR A 227 6.13 10.46 -8.08
C TYR A 227 7.18 9.83 -8.98
N PHE A 228 8.24 9.31 -8.37
CA PHE A 228 9.33 8.58 -9.00
C PHE A 228 9.55 7.24 -8.32
N HIS A 229 9.92 6.26 -9.10
CA HIS A 229 10.34 4.95 -8.63
C HIS A 229 11.43 4.40 -9.52
N PHE A 230 12.29 3.55 -8.96
CA PHE A 230 13.38 2.95 -9.69
C PHE A 230 13.64 1.53 -9.21
N ILE A 231 14.28 0.75 -10.09
CA ILE A 231 14.65 -0.65 -9.86
C ILE A 231 16.17 -0.75 -9.91
N VAL A 232 16.71 -1.55 -9.00
CA VAL A 232 18.09 -2.06 -9.03
C VAL A 232 18.05 -3.57 -9.29
N ASP A 233 19.18 -4.28 -9.26
CA ASP A 233 19.24 -5.70 -9.63
C ASP A 233 18.29 -6.59 -8.80
N LYS A 234 18.13 -6.27 -7.53
CA LYS A 234 17.23 -6.98 -6.60
C LYS A 234 16.32 -5.99 -5.88
N HIS A 235 15.31 -6.50 -5.18
CA HIS A 235 14.55 -5.69 -4.24
C HIS A 235 15.47 -5.28 -3.08
N GLU A 236 15.80 -4.00 -2.99
CA GLU A 236 16.78 -3.46 -2.05
C GLU A 236 16.19 -2.35 -1.16
N ILE A 237 16.89 -2.10 -0.08
CA ILE A 237 16.66 -0.94 0.78
C ILE A 237 17.72 0.11 0.44
N VAL A 238 17.29 1.29 0.07
CA VAL A 238 18.11 2.47 -0.20
C VAL A 238 17.91 3.52 0.90
N PHE A 239 18.74 4.56 0.88
CA PHE A 239 18.61 5.67 1.83
C PHE A 239 18.04 6.89 1.11
N ALA A 240 16.82 7.24 1.49
CA ALA A 240 16.11 8.43 1.04
C ALA A 240 16.09 9.46 2.18
N GLU A 241 16.70 10.62 1.99
CA GLU A 241 16.93 11.60 3.05
C GLU A 241 17.61 10.99 4.30
N GLY A 242 18.43 9.94 4.12
CA GLY A 242 19.07 9.20 5.19
C GLY A 242 18.15 8.21 5.93
N LEU A 243 16.89 8.09 5.53
CA LEU A 243 15.96 7.08 6.05
C LEU A 243 15.94 5.86 5.12
N ALA A 244 15.98 4.67 5.70
CA ALA A 244 15.94 3.42 4.95
C ALA A 244 14.55 3.17 4.37
N ALA A 245 14.46 3.03 3.06
CA ALA A 245 13.24 2.85 2.29
C ALA A 245 13.44 1.88 1.14
N GLU A 246 12.39 1.19 0.69
CA GLU A 246 12.50 0.19 -0.36
C GLU A 246 12.70 0.80 -1.76
N THR A 247 13.33 0.03 -2.66
CA THR A 247 13.24 0.24 -4.10
C THR A 247 11.95 -0.40 -4.63
N LEU A 248 11.61 -0.15 -5.90
CA LEU A 248 10.49 -0.85 -6.51
C LEU A 248 10.80 -2.35 -6.61
N PHE A 249 9.88 -3.15 -6.08
CA PHE A 249 9.94 -4.60 -6.19
C PHE A 249 9.28 -5.06 -7.51
N PRO A 250 9.96 -5.84 -8.35
CA PRO A 250 9.36 -6.32 -9.59
C PRO A 250 8.05 -7.08 -9.43
N GLY A 251 7.84 -7.74 -8.30
CA GLY A 251 6.58 -8.42 -7.94
C GLY A 251 5.44 -7.48 -7.51
N ASP A 252 5.75 -6.27 -7.05
CA ASP A 252 4.76 -5.24 -6.68
C ASP A 252 4.26 -4.44 -7.89
N MET A 253 4.66 -4.85 -9.09
CA MET A 253 4.42 -4.08 -10.31
C MET A 253 3.00 -4.26 -10.82
N ALA A 254 2.13 -3.40 -10.36
CA ALA A 254 0.90 -3.06 -11.05
C ALA A 254 1.23 -2.37 -12.38
N LEU A 255 1.48 -3.15 -13.44
CA LEU A 255 1.79 -2.67 -14.79
C LEU A 255 0.74 -1.67 -15.32
N ALA A 256 -0.48 -1.70 -14.81
CA ALA A 256 -1.59 -0.85 -15.20
C ALA A 256 -1.43 0.63 -14.78
N GLY A 257 -0.54 0.92 -13.85
CA GLY A 257 -0.28 2.30 -13.37
C GLY A 257 0.61 3.13 -14.30
N PHE A 258 1.26 2.53 -15.30
CA PHE A 258 2.22 3.21 -16.16
C PHE A 258 1.63 3.59 -17.51
N GLU A 259 2.13 4.68 -18.10
CA GLU A 259 1.88 5.02 -19.49
C GLU A 259 2.33 3.88 -20.40
N THR A 260 1.63 3.67 -21.50
CA THR A 260 1.76 2.48 -22.37
C THR A 260 3.21 2.22 -22.82
N GLU A 261 4.01 3.26 -23.00
CA GLU A 261 5.41 3.14 -23.45
C GLU A 261 6.33 2.68 -22.33
N LYS A 262 6.28 3.33 -21.17
CA LYS A 262 7.01 2.92 -19.96
C LYS A 262 6.64 1.52 -19.47
N ARG A 263 5.38 1.17 -19.62
CA ARG A 263 4.89 -0.19 -19.35
C ARG A 263 5.55 -1.23 -20.26
N ARG A 264 5.69 -0.94 -21.57
CA ARG A 264 6.38 -1.84 -22.50
C ARG A 264 7.86 -1.99 -22.18
N GLU A 265 8.54 -0.89 -21.88
CA GLU A 265 9.95 -0.91 -21.47
C GLU A 265 10.15 -1.76 -20.23
N LEU A 266 9.27 -1.60 -19.27
CA LEU A 266 9.30 -2.34 -18.01
C LEU A 266 9.00 -3.83 -18.22
N CYS A 267 7.97 -4.19 -19.00
CA CYS A 267 7.71 -5.59 -19.36
C CYS A 267 8.88 -6.22 -20.09
N ALA A 268 9.47 -5.51 -21.06
CA ALA A 268 10.65 -6.01 -21.78
C ALA A 268 11.87 -6.20 -20.86
N PHE A 269 12.04 -5.31 -19.87
CA PHE A 269 13.07 -5.45 -18.85
C PHE A 269 12.83 -6.69 -17.99
N LEU A 270 11.59 -6.90 -17.52
CA LEU A 270 11.24 -8.03 -16.68
C LEU A 270 11.30 -9.37 -17.41
N ASP A 271 10.84 -9.42 -18.66
CA ASP A 271 10.96 -10.62 -19.49
C ASP A 271 12.44 -11.04 -19.66
N GLY A 272 13.36 -10.07 -19.61
CA GLY A 272 14.81 -10.30 -19.64
C GLY A 272 15.38 -10.75 -18.27
N VAL A 273 14.77 -10.38 -17.15
CA VAL A 273 15.25 -10.67 -15.79
C VAL A 273 14.60 -11.91 -15.19
N ALA A 274 13.35 -12.22 -15.59
CA ALA A 274 12.51 -13.26 -14.96
C ALA A 274 12.94 -14.73 -15.21
N SER A 275 14.02 -14.96 -15.97
CA SER A 275 14.40 -16.34 -16.32
C SER A 275 15.17 -17.10 -15.23
N ASP A 276 15.79 -16.47 -14.21
CA ASP A 276 16.74 -17.16 -13.33
C ASP A 276 16.80 -16.74 -11.85
N GLN A 277 15.92 -15.86 -11.33
CA GLN A 277 16.03 -15.44 -9.92
C GLN A 277 14.75 -15.71 -9.12
N GLU A 278 14.89 -16.35 -7.95
CA GLU A 278 13.88 -16.29 -6.88
C GLU A 278 13.69 -14.81 -6.47
N VAL A 279 12.55 -14.26 -6.83
CA VAL A 279 12.19 -12.88 -6.50
C VAL A 279 11.80 -12.84 -5.02
N SER A 280 12.76 -12.50 -4.14
CA SER A 280 12.51 -12.36 -2.70
C SER A 280 12.41 -10.88 -2.33
N THR A 281 11.53 -10.57 -1.37
CA THR A 281 11.42 -9.23 -0.79
C THR A 281 12.65 -8.89 0.06
N ALA A 282 13.04 -7.61 0.12
CA ALA A 282 14.19 -7.13 0.93
C ALA A 282 14.00 -7.31 2.44
N GLY A 283 12.82 -7.75 2.88
CA GLY A 283 12.47 -8.04 4.26
C GLY A 283 11.00 -8.39 4.43
N ARG A 284 10.61 -8.80 5.63
CA ARG A 284 9.21 -9.09 5.99
C ARG A 284 8.37 -7.82 5.94
N CYS A 285 7.29 -7.84 5.15
CA CYS A 285 6.30 -6.78 5.11
C CYS A 285 5.29 -6.96 6.25
N LEU A 286 5.10 -5.91 7.06
CA LEU A 286 4.14 -5.94 8.16
C LEU A 286 2.72 -5.63 7.68
N ARG A 287 1.76 -6.32 8.27
CA ARG A 287 0.34 -5.99 8.18
C ARG A 287 0.02 -4.79 9.08
N LYS A 288 -1.10 -4.12 8.83
CA LYS A 288 -1.52 -2.92 9.59
C LYS A 288 -1.56 -3.14 11.10
N TYR A 289 -2.10 -4.28 11.56
CA TYR A 289 -2.15 -4.60 12.99
C TYR A 289 -0.76 -4.92 13.58
N GLU A 290 0.15 -5.53 12.80
CA GLU A 290 1.53 -5.78 13.23
C GLU A 290 2.31 -4.47 13.35
N ALA A 291 2.16 -3.56 12.37
CA ALA A 291 2.74 -2.22 12.42
C ALA A 291 2.25 -1.44 13.65
N LYS A 292 0.95 -1.53 13.95
CA LYS A 292 0.37 -0.93 15.15
C LYS A 292 1.03 -1.44 16.43
N VAL A 293 1.19 -2.77 16.58
CA VAL A 293 1.88 -3.38 17.72
C VAL A 293 3.33 -2.92 17.81
N LEU A 294 4.03 -2.80 16.66
CA LEU A 294 5.41 -2.30 16.62
C LEU A 294 5.52 -0.87 17.16
N LEU A 295 4.53 -0.01 16.89
CA LEU A 295 4.55 1.43 17.19
C LEU A 295 3.93 1.80 18.53
N GLU A 296 2.97 1.03 19.06
CA GLU A 296 2.12 1.37 20.23
C GLU A 296 2.82 1.40 21.60
N GLN A 297 4.11 1.09 21.73
CA GLN A 297 4.75 1.14 23.03
C GLN A 297 5.51 2.47 23.24
N PRO A 298 5.06 3.34 24.17
CA PRO A 298 5.85 4.52 24.53
C PRO A 298 7.08 4.11 25.34
N ASN A 299 8.21 4.71 25.03
CA ASN A 299 9.45 4.72 25.82
C ASN A 299 10.25 3.41 25.96
N LEU A 300 10.82 2.97 24.84
CA LEU A 300 12.11 2.29 24.93
C LEU A 300 13.04 2.97 23.92
N GLN A 301 13.98 3.73 24.44
CA GLN A 301 15.03 4.39 23.66
C GLN A 301 15.78 3.33 22.86
N THR A 302 15.92 3.56 21.58
CA THR A 302 16.86 2.79 20.76
C THR A 302 18.23 2.81 21.42
N PRO A 303 18.87 1.66 21.69
CA PRO A 303 20.24 1.68 22.13
C PRO A 303 21.08 2.35 21.04
N ALA A 304 21.91 3.30 21.46
CA ALA A 304 22.84 4.00 20.60
C ALA A 304 23.64 2.99 19.79
N THR A 305 23.75 3.24 18.49
CA THR A 305 24.65 2.53 17.59
C THR A 305 26.00 2.35 18.25
N VAL A 306 26.40 1.11 18.47
CA VAL A 306 27.76 0.80 18.86
C VAL A 306 28.63 1.16 17.66
N THR A 307 29.31 2.29 17.77
CA THR A 307 30.38 2.66 16.84
C THR A 307 31.49 1.60 17.02
N SER A 308 31.61 0.71 16.08
CA SER A 308 32.73 -0.22 16.00
C SER A 308 34.02 0.56 15.72
N LEU A 309 35.00 0.31 16.55
CA LEU A 309 36.40 0.69 16.42
C LEU A 309 37.02 0.19 15.08
#